data_c2774411d8e997f2e1ef642b5e3ab944
#
_entry.id   c2774411d8e997f2e1ef642b5e3ab944
#
_cell.length_a   1.000
_cell.length_b   1.000
_cell.length_c   1.000
_cell.angle_alpha   90.00
_cell.angle_beta   90.00
_cell.angle_gamma   90.00
#
_symmetry.space_group_name_H-M   'P 1'
#
loop_
_entity.id
_entity.type
_entity.pdbx_description
1 polymer ?
#
loop_
_entity_poly.entity_id
_entity_poly.type
_entity_poly.pdbx_seq_one_letter_code
_entity_poly.pdbx_strand_id
1 'polypeptide(L)'
;MFRERIERAFSRLNQREGFVPRENQLQLALILGDMIEERKSAVVEAPTGLGKSLAALIPAIAHAVEGRRTVISTYTNVLAEQYWHKDLPLAMSLFDLNEEEADRIKTAFIIGRQRYVCLLALEEVMDDHGAAFRSVAETGTENEFRKVAMGSARLWPSVGVPVACAGKACPLFKDC
;
A
#
# COMPACT_ATOMS: atom_id res chain seq x y z
N MET A 1 -5.33 -6.39 25.53
CA MET A 1 -5.00 -7.21 24.34
C MET A 1 -4.63 -6.35 23.12
N PHE A 2 -5.48 -5.43 22.65
CA PHE A 2 -5.18 -4.57 21.49
C PHE A 2 -3.99 -3.62 21.73
N ARG A 3 -4.04 -2.81 22.76
CA ARG A 3 -2.97 -1.89 23.17
C ARG A 3 -1.64 -2.59 23.42
N GLU A 4 -1.66 -3.73 24.07
CA GLU A 4 -0.44 -4.55 24.28
C GLU A 4 0.19 -5.05 22.99
N ARG A 5 -0.60 -5.33 21.94
CA ARG A 5 -0.07 -5.69 20.63
C ARG A 5 0.74 -4.53 20.03
N ILE A 6 0.24 -3.29 20.17
CA ILE A 6 0.93 -2.09 19.72
C ILE A 6 2.24 -1.94 20.48
N GLU A 7 2.21 -2.03 21.81
CA GLU A 7 3.39 -1.88 22.67
C GLU A 7 4.45 -2.96 22.37
N ARG A 8 4.04 -4.22 22.19
CA ARG A 8 4.94 -5.32 21.80
C ARG A 8 5.57 -5.09 20.43
N ALA A 9 4.81 -4.63 19.44
CA ALA A 9 5.34 -4.31 18.12
C ALA A 9 6.40 -3.21 18.20
N PHE A 10 6.15 -2.15 18.99
CA PHE A 10 7.15 -1.10 19.23
C PHE A 10 8.37 -1.58 20.02
N SER A 11 8.18 -2.48 20.99
CA SER A 11 9.32 -3.10 21.70
C SER A 11 10.23 -3.85 20.72
N ARG A 12 9.67 -4.61 19.78
CA ARG A 12 10.45 -5.29 18.73
C ARG A 12 11.09 -4.31 17.75
N LEU A 13 10.39 -3.25 17.38
CA LEU A 13 10.94 -2.20 16.52
C LEU A 13 12.17 -1.56 17.16
N ASN A 14 12.11 -1.27 18.46
CA ASN A 14 13.20 -0.67 19.23
C ASN A 14 14.43 -1.59 19.40
N GLN A 15 14.25 -2.90 19.26
CA GLN A 15 15.33 -3.89 19.32
C GLN A 15 16.02 -4.10 17.96
N ARG A 16 15.51 -3.52 16.88
CA ARG A 16 16.13 -3.66 15.57
C ARG A 16 17.42 -2.85 15.46
N GLU A 17 18.43 -3.48 14.89
CA GLU A 17 19.69 -2.83 14.59
C GLU A 17 19.48 -1.60 13.68
N GLY A 18 20.10 -0.48 14.03
CA GLY A 18 19.99 0.78 13.30
C GLY A 18 18.68 1.56 13.52
N PHE A 19 17.77 1.06 14.35
CA PHE A 19 16.56 1.80 14.70
C PHE A 19 16.81 2.64 15.96
N VAL A 20 16.46 3.92 15.89
CA VAL A 20 16.52 4.85 17.03
C VAL A 20 15.13 4.96 17.64
N PRO A 21 14.92 4.51 18.89
CA PRO A 21 13.64 4.61 19.57
C PRO A 21 13.16 6.06 19.67
N ARG A 22 11.87 6.26 19.45
CA ARG A 22 11.22 7.58 19.53
C ARG A 22 9.95 7.48 20.37
N GLU A 23 10.02 7.98 21.58
CA GLU A 23 8.90 7.91 22.52
C GLU A 23 7.61 8.52 21.95
N ASN A 24 7.71 9.68 21.31
CA ASN A 24 6.58 10.34 20.67
C ASN A 24 5.93 9.51 19.54
N GLN A 25 6.68 8.60 18.90
CA GLN A 25 6.15 7.71 17.89
C GLN A 25 5.23 6.64 18.50
N LEU A 26 5.65 6.05 19.61
CA LEU A 26 4.82 5.11 20.37
C LEU A 26 3.59 5.82 20.95
N GLN A 27 3.75 7.00 21.53
CA GLN A 27 2.60 7.77 22.05
C GLN A 27 1.57 8.06 20.96
N LEU A 28 2.00 8.47 19.76
CA LEU A 28 1.12 8.67 18.62
C LEU A 28 0.38 7.40 18.24
N ALA A 29 1.08 6.26 18.19
CA ALA A 29 0.46 4.98 17.86
C ALA A 29 -0.59 4.55 18.89
N LEU A 30 -0.33 4.78 20.16
CA LEU A 30 -1.27 4.48 21.25
C LEU A 30 -2.50 5.37 21.19
N ILE A 31 -2.34 6.68 20.94
CA ILE A 31 -3.46 7.61 20.75
C ILE A 31 -4.34 7.15 19.57
N LEU A 32 -3.72 6.81 18.43
CA LEU A 32 -4.45 6.32 17.27
C LEU A 32 -5.15 4.98 17.56
N GLY A 33 -4.50 4.10 18.31
CA GLY A 33 -5.08 2.86 18.76
C GLY A 33 -6.32 3.07 19.65
N ASP A 34 -6.23 3.94 20.64
CA ASP A 34 -7.34 4.28 21.52
C ASP A 34 -8.52 4.87 20.72
N MET A 35 -8.24 5.74 19.73
CA MET A 35 -9.29 6.30 18.86
C MET A 35 -9.97 5.22 18.00
N ILE A 36 -9.21 4.25 17.52
CA ILE A 36 -9.77 3.11 16.77
C ILE A 36 -10.70 2.26 17.66
N GLU A 37 -10.25 1.92 18.87
CA GLU A 37 -11.06 1.10 19.81
C GLU A 37 -12.34 1.84 20.24
N GLU A 38 -12.20 3.12 20.56
CA GLU A 38 -13.32 3.95 21.00
C GLU A 38 -14.23 4.43 19.86
N ARG A 39 -13.87 4.12 18.59
CA ARG A 39 -14.59 4.59 17.38
C ARG A 39 -14.74 6.11 17.33
N LYS A 40 -13.71 6.82 17.76
CA LYS A 40 -13.65 8.27 17.78
C LYS A 40 -12.82 8.81 16.62
N SER A 41 -13.11 10.05 16.24
CA SER A 41 -12.29 10.79 15.28
C SER A 41 -11.25 11.63 16.01
N ALA A 42 -10.05 11.72 15.44
CA ALA A 42 -8.99 12.58 15.93
C ALA A 42 -8.30 13.30 14.77
N VAL A 43 -7.85 14.52 15.04
CA VAL A 43 -6.93 15.26 14.17
C VAL A 43 -5.62 15.39 14.94
N VAL A 44 -4.54 14.90 14.35
CA VAL A 44 -3.23 14.86 15.00
C VAL A 44 -2.21 15.58 14.15
N GLU A 45 -1.54 16.56 14.71
CA GLU A 45 -0.38 17.20 14.12
C GLU A 45 0.89 16.58 14.69
N ALA A 46 1.80 16.20 13.83
CA ALA A 46 3.08 15.62 14.22
C ALA A 46 4.19 16.08 13.26
N PRO A 47 5.38 16.43 13.77
CA PRO A 47 6.48 16.95 12.95
C PRO A 47 6.99 15.90 11.97
N THR A 48 7.68 16.37 10.93
CA THR A 48 8.40 15.50 9.98
C THR A 48 9.47 14.71 10.72
N GLY A 49 9.74 13.48 10.28
CA GLY A 49 10.76 12.62 10.90
C GLY A 49 10.32 11.87 12.16
N LEU A 50 9.13 12.12 12.71
CA LEU A 50 8.61 11.38 13.87
C LEU A 50 8.38 9.89 13.59
N GLY A 51 8.19 9.49 12.33
CA GLY A 51 7.84 8.11 11.96
C GLY A 51 6.34 7.84 11.94
N LYS A 52 5.55 8.85 11.51
CA LYS A 52 4.09 8.80 11.44
C LYS A 52 3.55 7.56 10.72
N SER A 53 4.22 7.11 9.66
CA SER A 53 3.79 5.95 8.88
C SER A 53 3.68 4.69 9.72
N LEU A 54 4.73 4.35 10.48
CA LEU A 54 4.70 3.19 11.38
C LEU A 54 3.74 3.40 12.56
N ALA A 55 3.67 4.63 13.08
CA ALA A 55 2.72 4.94 14.15
C ALA A 55 1.26 4.76 13.73
N ALA A 56 0.94 4.91 12.44
CA ALA A 56 -0.40 4.63 11.90
C ALA A 56 -0.58 3.15 11.50
N LEU A 57 0.44 2.54 10.91
CA LEU A 57 0.37 1.15 10.44
C LEU A 57 0.25 0.13 11.58
N ILE A 58 1.01 0.31 12.66
CA ILE A 58 1.03 -0.66 13.75
C ILE A 58 -0.36 -0.84 14.39
N PRO A 59 -1.09 0.22 14.82
CA PRO A 59 -2.45 0.05 15.31
C PRO A 59 -3.43 -0.43 14.23
N ALA A 60 -3.23 -0.06 12.95
CA ALA A 60 -4.03 -0.55 11.83
C ALA A 60 -3.90 -2.07 11.66
N ILE A 61 -2.68 -2.61 11.76
CA ILE A 61 -2.42 -4.06 11.70
C ILE A 61 -2.99 -4.76 12.93
N ALA A 62 -2.79 -4.22 14.13
CA ALA A 62 -3.38 -4.76 15.35
C ALA A 62 -4.91 -4.90 15.23
N HIS A 63 -5.57 -3.92 14.61
CA HIS A 63 -7.00 -3.93 14.34
C HIS A 63 -7.39 -4.97 13.26
N ALA A 64 -6.54 -5.16 12.24
CA ALA A 64 -6.74 -6.16 11.19
C ALA A 64 -6.59 -7.60 11.73
N VAL A 65 -5.67 -7.85 12.66
CA VAL A 65 -5.51 -9.14 13.35
C VAL A 65 -6.81 -9.57 14.05
N GLU A 66 -7.60 -8.60 14.54
CA GLU A 66 -8.92 -8.86 15.13
C GLU A 66 -10.03 -9.09 14.07
N GLY A 67 -9.68 -9.23 12.81
CA GLY A 67 -10.62 -9.44 11.70
C GLY A 67 -11.35 -8.17 11.26
N ARG A 68 -10.88 -7.01 11.66
CA ARG A 68 -11.49 -5.72 11.35
C ARG A 68 -10.81 -5.05 10.15
N ARG A 69 -11.55 -4.22 9.41
CA ARG A 69 -11.05 -3.53 8.23
C ARG A 69 -10.49 -2.16 8.59
N THR A 70 -9.30 -1.85 8.07
CA THR A 70 -8.67 -0.53 8.17
C THR A 70 -8.34 -0.02 6.78
N VAL A 71 -8.50 1.28 6.56
CA VAL A 71 -8.12 1.97 5.32
C VAL A 71 -7.13 3.08 5.68
N ILE A 72 -5.98 3.09 5.02
CA ILE A 72 -5.00 4.16 5.11
C ILE A 72 -5.00 4.91 3.78
N SER A 73 -5.35 6.19 3.82
CA SER A 73 -5.33 7.07 2.66
C SER A 73 -4.16 8.04 2.72
N THR A 74 -3.49 8.25 1.60
CA THR A 74 -2.38 9.19 1.47
C THR A 74 -2.67 10.22 0.40
N TYR A 75 -2.07 11.41 0.53
CA TYR A 75 -2.25 12.47 -0.45
C TYR A 75 -1.47 12.22 -1.75
N THR A 76 -0.31 11.57 -1.67
CA THR A 76 0.55 11.32 -2.83
C THR A 76 0.74 9.83 -3.09
N ASN A 77 0.87 9.47 -4.38
CA ASN A 77 1.17 8.08 -4.77
C ASN A 77 2.54 7.63 -4.25
N VAL A 78 3.54 8.53 -4.24
CA VAL A 78 4.88 8.22 -3.72
C VAL A 78 4.80 7.77 -2.27
N LEU A 79 3.99 8.45 -1.44
CA LEU A 79 3.79 8.06 -0.06
C LEU A 79 3.00 6.74 0.04
N ALA A 80 2.00 6.53 -0.81
CA ALA A 80 1.26 5.27 -0.86
C ALA A 80 2.17 4.09 -1.22
N GLU A 81 3.07 4.26 -2.19
CA GLU A 81 4.08 3.27 -2.59
C GLU A 81 5.08 3.00 -1.47
N GLN A 82 5.53 4.03 -0.75
CA GLN A 82 6.37 3.86 0.44
C GLN A 82 5.67 3.02 1.50
N TYR A 83 4.40 3.33 1.81
CA TYR A 83 3.60 2.53 2.73
C TYR A 83 3.52 1.07 2.30
N TRP A 84 3.23 0.82 1.03
CA TRP A 84 3.04 -0.53 0.51
C TRP A 84 4.33 -1.35 0.45
N HIS A 85 5.39 -0.77 -0.12
CA HIS A 85 6.61 -1.52 -0.42
C HIS A 85 7.63 -1.55 0.73
N LYS A 86 7.58 -0.58 1.65
CA LYS A 86 8.57 -0.44 2.71
C LYS A 86 7.97 -0.55 4.10
N ASP A 87 6.99 0.31 4.41
CA ASP A 87 6.53 0.48 5.79
C ASP A 87 5.60 -0.67 6.22
N LEU A 88 4.73 -1.17 5.34
CA LEU A 88 3.83 -2.27 5.64
C LEU A 88 4.56 -3.61 5.87
N PRO A 89 5.49 -4.07 5.00
CA PRO A 89 6.27 -5.27 5.28
C PRO A 89 7.06 -5.17 6.59
N LEU A 90 7.65 -4.00 6.87
CA LEU A 90 8.33 -3.76 8.13
C LEU A 90 7.36 -3.86 9.31
N ALA A 91 6.23 -3.17 9.26
CA ALA A 91 5.25 -3.19 10.34
C ALA A 91 4.68 -4.60 10.57
N MET A 92 4.36 -5.35 9.51
CA MET A 92 3.91 -6.75 9.60
C MET A 92 4.93 -7.63 10.31
N SER A 93 6.23 -7.47 10.03
CA SER A 93 7.29 -8.26 10.66
C SER A 93 7.47 -8.02 12.18
N LEU A 94 6.82 -7.02 12.72
CA LEU A 94 6.84 -6.70 14.17
C LEU A 94 5.79 -7.50 14.96
N PHE A 95 4.83 -8.12 14.26
CA PHE A 95 3.79 -8.93 14.88
C PHE A 95 4.20 -10.41 14.89
N ASP A 96 3.86 -11.08 15.99
CA ASP A 96 4.00 -12.52 16.13
C ASP A 96 2.65 -13.14 15.81
N LEU A 97 2.44 -13.37 14.54
CA LEU A 97 1.18 -13.86 14.02
C LEU A 97 1.23 -15.39 13.90
N ASN A 98 0.25 -16.07 14.45
CA ASN A 98 0.01 -17.47 14.10
C ASN A 98 -0.61 -17.55 12.68
N GLU A 99 -0.72 -18.77 12.13
CA GLU A 99 -1.22 -18.98 10.77
C GLU A 99 -2.64 -18.41 10.59
N GLU A 100 -3.52 -18.61 11.57
CA GLU A 100 -4.90 -18.10 11.52
C GLU A 100 -4.95 -16.55 11.53
N GLU A 101 -4.12 -15.90 12.34
CA GLU A 101 -4.02 -14.44 12.40
C GLU A 101 -3.43 -13.88 11.10
N ALA A 102 -2.43 -14.53 10.55
CA ALA A 102 -1.81 -14.13 9.29
C ALA A 102 -2.82 -14.24 8.12
N ASP A 103 -3.61 -15.30 8.08
CA ASP A 103 -4.65 -15.51 7.07
C ASP A 103 -5.79 -14.48 7.14
N ARG A 104 -6.05 -13.91 8.30
CA ARG A 104 -7.04 -12.85 8.47
C ARG A 104 -6.62 -11.52 7.84
N ILE A 105 -5.30 -11.28 7.75
CA ILE A 105 -4.79 -10.01 7.24
C ILE A 105 -4.71 -10.07 5.72
N LYS A 106 -5.75 -9.58 5.05
CA LYS A 106 -5.75 -9.38 3.60
C LYS A 106 -5.41 -7.92 3.32
N THR A 107 -4.37 -7.68 2.55
CA THR A 107 -3.93 -6.33 2.19
C THR A 107 -4.18 -6.05 0.71
N ALA A 108 -4.55 -4.82 0.38
CA ALA A 108 -4.73 -4.37 -0.99
C ALA A 108 -4.16 -2.96 -1.17
N PHE A 109 -3.50 -2.74 -2.29
CA PHE A 109 -2.99 -1.44 -2.70
C PHE A 109 -3.91 -0.87 -3.78
N ILE A 110 -4.50 0.29 -3.52
CA ILE A 110 -5.44 0.93 -4.44
C ILE A 110 -4.91 2.31 -4.79
N ILE A 111 -4.76 2.57 -6.08
CA ILE A 111 -4.36 3.86 -6.62
C ILE A 111 -5.41 4.36 -7.62
N GLY A 112 -5.30 5.62 -8.01
CA GLY A 112 -6.23 6.19 -8.98
C GLY A 112 -6.23 5.40 -10.29
N ARG A 113 -7.43 5.19 -10.87
CA ARG A 113 -7.66 4.40 -12.09
C ARG A 113 -6.70 4.75 -13.23
N GLN A 114 -6.34 6.01 -13.38
CA GLN A 114 -5.40 6.49 -14.41
C GLN A 114 -3.97 5.94 -14.27
N ARG A 115 -3.66 5.28 -13.14
CA ARG A 115 -2.37 4.65 -12.87
C ARG A 115 -2.33 3.17 -13.26
N TYR A 116 -3.45 2.61 -13.65
CA TYR A 116 -3.51 1.26 -14.19
C TYR A 116 -3.35 1.29 -15.71
N VAL A 117 -2.86 0.19 -16.26
CA VAL A 117 -2.74 0.02 -17.70
C VAL A 117 -4.12 -0.22 -18.30
N CYS A 118 -4.43 0.44 -19.40
CA CYS A 118 -5.60 0.13 -20.22
C CYS A 118 -5.22 -0.98 -21.19
N LEU A 119 -5.81 -2.16 -21.05
CA LEU A 119 -5.51 -3.30 -21.93
C LEU A 119 -5.81 -2.98 -23.39
N LEU A 120 -6.92 -2.29 -23.68
CA LEU A 120 -7.27 -1.90 -25.05
C LEU A 120 -6.20 -0.96 -25.66
N ALA A 121 -5.80 0.08 -24.93
CA ALA A 121 -4.74 0.99 -25.40
C ALA A 121 -3.38 0.28 -25.50
N LEU A 122 -3.15 -0.71 -24.67
CA LEU A 122 -1.94 -1.53 -24.73
C LEU A 122 -1.92 -2.39 -26.00
N GLU A 123 -3.02 -3.03 -26.37
CA GLU A 123 -3.13 -3.81 -27.61
C GLU A 123 -2.82 -2.95 -28.84
N GLU A 124 -3.38 -1.73 -28.90
CA GLU A 124 -3.11 -0.79 -29.99
C GLU A 124 -1.61 -0.42 -30.09
N VAL A 125 -0.95 -0.18 -28.94
CA VAL A 125 0.48 0.14 -28.91
C VAL A 125 1.36 -1.09 -29.21
N MET A 126 0.90 -2.29 -28.85
CA MET A 126 1.64 -3.52 -29.14
C MET A 126 1.66 -3.86 -30.62
N ASP A 127 0.61 -3.56 -31.36
CA ASP A 127 0.59 -3.74 -32.81
C ASP A 127 1.60 -2.84 -33.51
N ASP A 128 1.86 -1.62 -33.00
CA ASP A 128 2.82 -0.67 -33.56
C ASP A 128 4.28 -0.93 -33.12
N HIS A 129 4.52 -1.48 -31.93
CA HIS A 129 5.86 -1.60 -31.33
C HIS A 129 6.25 -3.03 -30.89
N GLY A 130 5.52 -3.98 -31.20
CA GLY A 130 5.50 -5.45 -31.18
C GLY A 130 6.42 -6.23 -30.24
N ALA A 131 7.73 -6.12 -30.26
CA ALA A 131 8.60 -7.10 -29.63
C ALA A 131 8.99 -6.78 -28.17
N ALA A 132 9.19 -5.52 -27.83
CA ALA A 132 9.65 -5.12 -26.48
C ALA A 132 8.55 -5.27 -25.42
N PHE A 133 7.28 -5.17 -25.81
CA PHE A 133 6.15 -5.31 -24.90
C PHE A 133 5.69 -6.74 -24.69
N ARG A 134 5.84 -7.63 -25.69
CA ARG A 134 5.44 -9.04 -25.54
C ARG A 134 6.17 -9.77 -24.43
N SER A 135 7.45 -9.52 -24.26
CA SER A 135 8.24 -10.13 -23.17
C SER A 135 7.77 -9.72 -21.78
N VAL A 136 7.17 -8.55 -21.65
CA VAL A 136 6.68 -8.01 -20.36
C VAL A 136 5.26 -8.48 -20.09
N ALA A 137 4.42 -8.60 -21.10
CA ALA A 137 3.07 -9.16 -20.97
C ALA A 137 3.09 -10.67 -20.64
N GLU A 138 4.10 -11.40 -21.13
CA GLU A 138 4.28 -12.83 -20.85
C GLU A 138 4.83 -13.12 -19.45
N THR A 139 5.57 -12.21 -18.85
CA THR A 139 6.13 -12.36 -17.48
C THR A 139 5.18 -11.96 -16.36
N GLY A 140 4.07 -11.29 -16.68
CA GLY A 140 2.86 -11.22 -15.85
C GLY A 140 2.96 -10.54 -14.49
N THR A 141 4.06 -9.86 -14.13
CA THR A 141 4.13 -9.15 -12.86
C THR A 141 3.94 -7.64 -13.04
N GLU A 142 2.98 -7.08 -12.31
CA GLU A 142 2.67 -5.65 -12.24
C GLU A 142 3.93 -4.76 -12.06
N ASN A 143 4.94 -5.27 -11.36
CA ASN A 143 6.20 -4.56 -11.12
C ASN A 143 7.11 -4.49 -12.36
N GLU A 144 7.14 -5.51 -13.20
CA GLU A 144 7.92 -5.50 -14.44
C GLU A 144 7.25 -4.64 -15.49
N PHE A 145 5.92 -4.68 -15.55
CA PHE A 145 5.12 -3.79 -16.37
C PHE A 145 5.35 -2.32 -16.00
N ARG A 146 5.39 -2.00 -14.69
CA ARG A 146 5.74 -0.66 -14.19
C ARG A 146 7.16 -0.26 -14.58
N LYS A 147 8.15 -1.15 -14.51
CA LYS A 147 9.54 -0.81 -14.88
C LYS A 147 9.66 -0.47 -16.36
N VAL A 148 8.98 -1.18 -17.23
CA VAL A 148 9.00 -0.92 -18.67
C VAL A 148 8.18 0.32 -19.02
N ALA A 149 7.01 0.49 -18.43
CA ALA A 149 6.17 1.68 -18.63
C ALA A 149 6.78 2.95 -18.02
N MET A 150 7.48 2.86 -16.88
CA MET A 150 8.21 3.98 -16.28
C MET A 150 9.55 4.27 -16.97
N GLY A 151 10.19 3.28 -17.58
CA GLY A 151 11.41 3.47 -18.39
C GLY A 151 11.15 4.28 -19.65
N SER A 152 9.90 4.36 -20.10
CA SER A 152 9.48 5.22 -21.21
C SER A 152 8.33 6.12 -20.77
N ALA A 153 8.69 7.19 -20.03
CA ALA A 153 7.75 8.23 -19.60
C ALA A 153 6.89 8.81 -20.76
N ARG A 154 7.27 8.54 -22.00
CA ARG A 154 6.55 8.92 -23.21
C ARG A 154 5.38 7.98 -23.55
N LEU A 155 5.41 6.71 -23.13
CA LEU A 155 4.37 5.74 -23.50
C LEU A 155 3.23 5.66 -22.45
N TRP A 156 3.48 6.06 -21.21
CA TRP A 156 2.46 6.01 -20.17
C TRP A 156 1.17 6.77 -20.51
N PRO A 157 1.20 7.99 -21.10
CA PRO A 157 -0.03 8.66 -21.52
C PRO A 157 -0.84 7.89 -22.55
N SER A 158 -0.18 7.01 -23.33
CA SER A 158 -0.82 6.22 -24.39
C SER A 158 -1.44 4.92 -23.88
N VAL A 159 -0.88 4.33 -22.82
CA VAL A 159 -1.33 3.03 -22.28
C VAL A 159 -2.08 3.12 -20.94
N GLY A 160 -2.04 4.27 -20.25
CA GLY A 160 -2.78 4.47 -19.01
C GLY A 160 -4.30 4.51 -19.23
N VAL A 161 -5.07 4.08 -18.24
CA VAL A 161 -6.54 4.16 -18.32
C VAL A 161 -6.98 5.61 -18.51
N PRO A 162 -7.65 5.96 -19.61
CA PRO A 162 -8.10 7.32 -19.88
C PRO A 162 -9.15 7.80 -18.88
N VAL A 163 -9.26 9.10 -18.67
CA VAL A 163 -10.31 9.71 -17.82
C VAL A 163 -11.69 9.29 -18.29
N ALA A 164 -11.89 9.24 -19.60
CA ALA A 164 -13.14 8.87 -20.28
C ALA A 164 -13.27 7.35 -20.50
N CYS A 165 -12.61 6.51 -19.68
CA CYS A 165 -12.74 5.07 -19.81
C CYS A 165 -14.20 4.62 -19.80
N ALA A 166 -14.58 3.83 -20.82
CA ALA A 166 -15.94 3.33 -21.02
C ALA A 166 -16.44 2.40 -19.87
N GLY A 167 -15.56 1.95 -18.99
CA GLY A 167 -15.90 1.07 -17.87
C GLY A 167 -16.55 -0.21 -18.38
N LYS A 168 -17.73 -0.57 -17.88
CA LYS A 168 -18.46 -1.80 -18.26
C LYS A 168 -18.81 -1.90 -19.75
N ALA A 169 -18.77 -0.83 -20.52
CA ALA A 169 -18.98 -0.85 -21.96
C ALA A 169 -17.69 -1.18 -22.75
N CYS A 170 -16.54 -1.24 -22.09
CA CYS A 170 -15.29 -1.67 -22.71
C CYS A 170 -15.32 -3.18 -23.02
N PRO A 171 -14.92 -3.62 -24.23
CA PRO A 171 -14.88 -5.03 -24.58
C PRO A 171 -13.97 -5.86 -23.66
N LEU A 172 -12.91 -5.27 -23.13
CA LEU A 172 -11.94 -5.90 -22.22
C LEU A 172 -12.24 -5.65 -20.74
N PHE A 173 -13.43 -5.19 -20.38
CA PHE A 173 -13.76 -4.83 -18.98
C PHE A 173 -13.58 -5.98 -17.99
N LYS A 174 -13.82 -7.23 -18.43
CA LYS A 174 -13.72 -8.41 -17.57
C LYS A 174 -12.27 -8.79 -17.27
N ASP A 175 -11.34 -8.39 -18.13
CA ASP A 175 -9.92 -8.72 -18.06
C ASP A 175 -9.11 -7.59 -17.43
N CYS A 176 -9.74 -6.43 -17.24
CA CYS A 176 -9.20 -5.29 -16.49
C CYS A 176 -9.48 -5.44 -15.01
#